data_52a66805dda0acfcb71b9d8f360071da
#
_entry.id   52a66805dda0acfcb71b9d8f360071da
#
_cell.length_a   1.000
_cell.length_b   1.000
_cell.length_c   1.000
_cell.angle_alpha   90.00
_cell.angle_beta   90.00
_cell.angle_gamma   90.00
#
_symmetry.space_group_name_H-M   'P 1'
#
loop_
_entity.id
_entity.type
_entity.pdbx_description
1 polymer ?
#
loop_
_entity_poly.entity_id
_entity_poly.type
_entity_poly.pdbx_seq_one_letter_code
_entity_poly.pdbx_strand_id
1 'polypeptide(L)'
;MKKRVVITGLGAVTPIGNNVQTMWENMMKGTNGIGMISLFDASQSKVKIAAEVKQLDASKYLDERTAGKLDRVIVLGIMAASEAYEDAKLSPNAVDPYRFGTFVTSGIGGLNSIWSESQTAVARGADRVSPHFITNAIINLVGGNISMRFKAKGPNLPVVTACSASTNSIGEAFRYIRDGYLDVAFAGGSESSINALGIAGFAVMRALHSGDNPAKASMPFDKKRSGFVMGEGAGVLILEEYEHAVARGAKIYAELIGYGSTSDAFHVTAPDETAEGISKCMELALQDAKLKPTDIDYINAHGTSTPLNDRIETLGIKKVFGPHAYQLNVSSTKGMTGHMLGATGAVESIACVLSLINQVVPPTITTTELSPECDLNYTLGTPVKRPVNYALNINLGFGGQNAALIFKR
;
A
#
# COMPACT_ATOMS: atom_id res chain seq x y z
N MET A 1 10.01 25.43 -14.28
CA MET A 1 10.67 24.88 -13.05
C MET A 1 9.79 23.74 -12.54
N LYS A 2 10.39 22.65 -12.05
CA LYS A 2 9.61 21.58 -11.38
C LYS A 2 8.98 22.12 -10.10
N LYS A 3 7.70 21.83 -9.88
CA LYS A 3 6.98 22.23 -8.66
C LYS A 3 7.30 21.30 -7.49
N ARG A 4 7.23 21.80 -6.28
CA ARG A 4 7.32 20.98 -5.06
C ARG A 4 5.97 20.30 -4.81
N VAL A 5 6.01 19.09 -4.29
CA VAL A 5 4.80 18.28 -4.02
C VAL A 5 4.78 17.88 -2.56
N VAL A 6 3.71 18.23 -1.88
CA VAL A 6 3.54 17.98 -0.44
C VAL A 6 2.33 17.09 -0.18
N ILE A 7 2.31 16.51 1.00
CA ILE A 7 1.21 15.68 1.49
C ILE A 7 0.41 16.50 2.48
N THR A 8 -0.88 16.72 2.17
CA THR A 8 -1.77 17.54 2.98
C THR A 8 -2.91 16.76 3.64
N GLY A 9 -3.15 15.52 3.23
CA GLY A 9 -4.17 14.67 3.82
C GLY A 9 -3.79 13.20 3.77
N LEU A 10 -4.23 12.45 4.77
CA LEU A 10 -3.99 11.02 4.94
C LEU A 10 -5.31 10.31 5.26
N GLY A 11 -5.52 9.13 4.68
CA GLY A 11 -6.65 8.27 5.00
C GLY A 11 -6.30 6.80 4.87
N ALA A 12 -6.75 5.97 5.81
CA ALA A 12 -6.43 4.56 5.84
C ALA A 12 -7.55 3.70 6.42
N VAL A 13 -7.71 2.52 5.85
CA VAL A 13 -8.54 1.44 6.40
C VAL A 13 -7.71 0.17 6.34
N THR A 14 -7.42 -0.43 7.48
CA THR A 14 -6.45 -1.54 7.60
C THR A 14 -6.92 -2.58 8.63
N PRO A 15 -6.33 -3.79 8.64
CA PRO A 15 -6.62 -4.80 9.67
C PRO A 15 -6.33 -4.37 11.11
N ILE A 16 -5.54 -3.30 11.29
CA ILE A 16 -5.17 -2.76 12.60
C ILE A 16 -5.80 -1.40 12.91
N GLY A 17 -6.70 -0.91 12.06
CA GLY A 17 -7.43 0.35 12.31
C GLY A 17 -8.16 0.86 11.07
N ASN A 18 -9.37 1.37 11.27
CA ASN A 18 -10.25 1.87 10.21
C ASN A 18 -10.11 3.38 9.98
N ASN A 19 -9.06 3.99 10.50
CA ASN A 19 -8.60 5.35 10.24
C ASN A 19 -7.11 5.46 10.54
N VAL A 20 -6.49 6.55 10.09
CA VAL A 20 -5.04 6.80 10.22
C VAL A 20 -4.58 6.82 11.67
N GLN A 21 -5.33 7.46 12.56
CA GLN A 21 -4.95 7.56 13.97
C GLN A 21 -4.91 6.18 14.64
N THR A 22 -6.00 5.42 14.54
CA THR A 22 -6.09 4.08 15.14
C THR A 22 -5.06 3.12 14.54
N MET A 23 -4.86 3.17 13.21
CA MET A 23 -3.83 2.40 12.53
C MET A 23 -2.44 2.70 13.11
N TRP A 24 -2.09 3.98 13.25
CA TRP A 24 -0.78 4.38 13.77
C TRP A 24 -0.57 3.98 15.23
N GLU A 25 -1.55 4.22 16.09
CA GLU A 25 -1.49 3.82 17.50
C GLU A 25 -1.28 2.31 17.66
N ASN A 26 -2.00 1.50 16.88
CA ASN A 26 -1.87 0.04 16.89
C ASN A 26 -0.56 -0.42 16.24
N MET A 27 -0.07 0.28 15.24
CA MET A 27 1.25 0.03 14.65
C MET A 27 2.37 0.26 15.68
N MET A 28 2.29 1.33 16.49
CA MET A 28 3.24 1.61 17.57
C MET A 28 3.16 0.58 18.72
N LYS A 29 2.01 -0.04 18.93
CA LYS A 29 1.84 -1.14 19.90
C LYS A 29 2.31 -2.50 19.36
N GLY A 30 2.64 -2.60 18.07
CA GLY A 30 2.92 -3.87 17.42
C GLY A 30 1.70 -4.80 17.36
N THR A 31 0.50 -4.24 17.17
CA THR A 31 -0.74 -5.02 17.13
C THR A 31 -0.77 -5.90 15.88
N ASN A 32 -0.97 -7.21 16.08
CA ASN A 32 -1.13 -8.17 15.00
C ASN A 32 -2.58 -8.16 14.48
N GLY A 33 -2.79 -7.75 13.24
CA GLY A 33 -4.10 -7.74 12.56
C GLY A 33 -4.49 -9.07 11.92
N ILE A 34 -3.55 -10.04 11.89
CA ILE A 34 -3.78 -11.36 11.29
C ILE A 34 -4.66 -12.21 12.20
N GLY A 35 -5.59 -12.95 11.61
CA GLY A 35 -6.50 -13.84 12.32
C GLY A 35 -7.00 -14.98 11.45
N MET A 36 -7.90 -15.78 11.99
CA MET A 36 -8.61 -16.78 11.20
C MET A 36 -9.52 -16.08 10.20
N ILE A 37 -9.60 -16.60 8.97
CA ILE A 37 -10.50 -16.09 7.95
C ILE A 37 -11.96 -16.20 8.44
N SER A 38 -12.68 -15.09 8.34
CA SER A 38 -14.10 -14.98 8.69
C SER A 38 -14.99 -14.52 7.55
N LEU A 39 -14.41 -13.94 6.48
CA LEU A 39 -15.17 -13.43 5.33
C LEU A 39 -15.78 -14.53 4.44
N PHE A 40 -15.29 -15.76 4.55
CA PHE A 40 -15.87 -16.94 3.89
C PHE A 40 -15.56 -18.20 4.68
N ASP A 41 -16.27 -19.31 4.39
CA ASP A 41 -15.96 -20.61 4.98
C ASP A 41 -14.64 -21.16 4.42
N ALA A 42 -13.57 -21.03 5.23
CA ALA A 42 -12.24 -21.54 4.91
C ALA A 42 -11.98 -22.97 5.39
N SER A 43 -13.00 -23.73 5.85
CA SER A 43 -12.85 -25.08 6.41
C SER A 43 -12.13 -26.02 5.44
N GLN A 44 -12.38 -25.91 4.16
CA GLN A 44 -11.78 -26.71 3.08
C GLN A 44 -10.53 -26.04 2.46
N SER A 45 -10.17 -24.83 2.88
CA SER A 45 -8.97 -24.15 2.38
C SER A 45 -7.70 -24.70 3.04
N LYS A 46 -6.60 -24.75 2.27
CA LYS A 46 -5.25 -25.01 2.82
C LYS A 46 -4.73 -23.84 3.65
N VAL A 47 -5.18 -22.63 3.34
CA VAL A 47 -4.85 -21.39 4.06
C VAL A 47 -6.05 -20.97 4.87
N LYS A 48 -5.86 -20.79 6.18
CA LYS A 48 -6.93 -20.53 7.13
C LYS A 48 -6.88 -19.15 7.76
N ILE A 49 -5.83 -18.39 7.46
CA ILE A 49 -5.54 -17.11 8.08
C ILE A 49 -5.40 -16.01 7.03
N ALA A 50 -5.84 -14.81 7.42
CA ALA A 50 -5.71 -13.60 6.64
C ALA A 50 -5.70 -12.37 7.57
N ALA A 51 -5.37 -11.21 7.05
CA ALA A 51 -5.48 -9.94 7.75
C ALA A 51 -6.70 -9.18 7.21
N GLU A 52 -7.85 -9.40 7.84
CA GLU A 52 -9.14 -8.80 7.46
C GLU A 52 -9.37 -7.47 8.16
N VAL A 53 -9.99 -6.52 7.46
CA VAL A 53 -10.52 -5.30 8.08
C VAL A 53 -11.70 -5.67 8.96
N LYS A 54 -11.54 -5.41 10.27
CA LYS A 54 -12.52 -5.75 11.30
C LYS A 54 -13.49 -4.60 11.54
N GLN A 55 -14.75 -4.94 11.89
CA GLN A 55 -15.77 -3.96 12.27
C GLN A 55 -15.89 -2.82 11.26
N LEU A 56 -15.92 -3.18 9.95
CA LEU A 56 -16.04 -2.21 8.88
C LEU A 56 -17.39 -1.49 8.98
N ASP A 57 -17.36 -0.20 9.29
CA ASP A 57 -18.51 0.68 9.27
C ASP A 57 -18.28 1.83 8.28
N ALA A 58 -18.96 1.76 7.14
CA ALA A 58 -18.91 2.78 6.11
C ALA A 58 -19.97 3.86 6.26
N SER A 59 -20.85 3.79 7.28
CA SER A 59 -22.05 4.63 7.42
C SER A 59 -21.75 6.12 7.50
N LYS A 60 -20.57 6.50 8.00
CA LYS A 60 -20.10 7.89 7.97
C LYS A 60 -19.97 8.46 6.55
N TYR A 61 -19.68 7.63 5.58
CA TYR A 61 -19.33 8.06 4.22
C TYR A 61 -20.28 7.56 3.14
N LEU A 62 -20.96 6.45 3.36
CA LEU A 62 -21.86 5.80 2.40
C LEU A 62 -23.15 5.38 3.12
N ASP A 63 -24.30 5.65 2.51
CA ASP A 63 -25.53 5.03 2.96
C ASP A 63 -25.51 3.50 2.69
N GLU A 64 -26.24 2.75 3.52
CA GLU A 64 -26.26 1.29 3.50
C GLU A 64 -26.63 0.73 2.11
N ARG A 65 -27.60 1.35 1.44
CA ARG A 65 -28.07 0.93 0.11
C ARG A 65 -26.98 1.10 -0.94
N THR A 66 -26.20 2.17 -0.88
CA THR A 66 -25.07 2.43 -1.79
C THR A 66 -23.93 1.49 -1.47
N ALA A 67 -23.55 1.35 -0.20
CA ALA A 67 -22.49 0.43 0.22
C ALA A 67 -22.76 -1.01 -0.18
N GLY A 68 -24.01 -1.47 -0.03
CA GLY A 68 -24.43 -2.83 -0.39
C GLY A 68 -24.43 -3.14 -1.90
N LYS A 69 -24.29 -2.13 -2.77
CA LYS A 69 -24.21 -2.31 -4.23
C LYS A 69 -22.79 -2.29 -4.78
N LEU A 70 -21.82 -1.84 -3.98
CA LEU A 70 -20.42 -1.68 -4.37
C LEU A 70 -19.61 -2.91 -3.95
N ASP A 71 -18.60 -3.27 -4.74
CA ASP A 71 -17.59 -4.21 -4.27
C ASP A 71 -16.86 -3.64 -3.07
N ARG A 72 -16.47 -4.51 -2.14
CA ARG A 72 -15.77 -4.14 -0.91
C ARG A 72 -14.50 -3.32 -1.19
N VAL A 73 -13.76 -3.60 -2.27
CA VAL A 73 -12.58 -2.84 -2.66
C VAL A 73 -12.91 -1.36 -2.92
N ILE A 74 -14.07 -1.07 -3.51
CA ILE A 74 -14.53 0.30 -3.77
C ILE A 74 -14.93 0.99 -2.46
N VAL A 75 -15.64 0.26 -1.59
CA VAL A 75 -16.04 0.78 -0.25
C VAL A 75 -14.83 1.20 0.56
N LEU A 76 -13.81 0.32 0.68
CA LEU A 76 -12.57 0.62 1.41
C LEU A 76 -11.85 1.84 0.80
N GLY A 77 -11.76 1.92 -0.53
CA GLY A 77 -11.15 3.04 -1.24
C GLY A 77 -11.87 4.38 -0.99
N ILE A 78 -13.23 4.38 -1.01
CA ILE A 78 -14.02 5.57 -0.70
C ILE A 78 -13.81 6.01 0.74
N MET A 79 -13.78 5.09 1.70
CA MET A 79 -13.55 5.42 3.11
C MET A 79 -12.20 6.10 3.32
N ALA A 80 -11.12 5.50 2.81
CA ALA A 80 -9.79 6.08 2.93
C ALA A 80 -9.68 7.43 2.19
N ALA A 81 -10.25 7.56 0.98
CA ALA A 81 -10.25 8.82 0.24
C ALA A 81 -11.05 9.92 0.98
N SER A 82 -12.18 9.55 1.62
CA SER A 82 -13.00 10.49 2.38
C SER A 82 -12.26 11.01 3.61
N GLU A 83 -11.60 10.13 4.36
CA GLU A 83 -10.74 10.53 5.48
C GLU A 83 -9.61 11.46 5.03
N ALA A 84 -8.90 11.11 3.94
CA ALA A 84 -7.82 11.93 3.40
C ALA A 84 -8.29 13.32 2.97
N TYR A 85 -9.46 13.40 2.35
CA TYR A 85 -10.07 14.67 1.92
C TYR A 85 -10.48 15.55 3.12
N GLU A 86 -11.09 14.96 4.16
CA GLU A 86 -11.45 15.65 5.40
C GLU A 86 -10.19 16.12 6.14
N ASP A 87 -9.18 15.28 6.25
CA ASP A 87 -7.90 15.61 6.91
C ASP A 87 -7.16 16.75 6.19
N ALA A 88 -7.17 16.76 4.85
CA ALA A 88 -6.63 17.85 4.04
C ALA A 88 -7.43 19.15 4.17
N LYS A 89 -8.63 19.12 4.78
CA LYS A 89 -9.55 20.25 4.85
C LYS A 89 -9.81 20.89 3.47
N LEU A 90 -9.91 20.06 2.45
CA LEU A 90 -10.26 20.52 1.12
C LEU A 90 -11.75 20.91 1.10
N SER A 91 -12.05 22.02 0.45
CA SER A 91 -13.43 22.43 0.17
C SER A 91 -13.74 22.28 -1.33
N PRO A 92 -15.00 22.14 -1.74
CA PRO A 92 -15.37 21.95 -3.15
C PRO A 92 -14.84 23.02 -4.12
N ASN A 93 -14.56 24.24 -3.63
CA ASN A 93 -14.08 25.36 -4.43
C ASN A 93 -12.58 25.66 -4.21
N ALA A 94 -11.87 24.84 -3.43
CA ALA A 94 -10.47 25.07 -3.13
C ALA A 94 -9.53 24.73 -4.30
N VAL A 95 -10.01 23.93 -5.26
CA VAL A 95 -9.21 23.43 -6.39
C VAL A 95 -10.04 23.55 -7.66
N ASP A 96 -9.42 23.96 -8.76
CA ASP A 96 -10.03 23.79 -10.09
C ASP A 96 -10.31 22.28 -10.30
N PRO A 97 -11.56 21.86 -10.53
CA PRO A 97 -11.90 20.46 -10.70
C PRO A 97 -11.08 19.72 -11.77
N TYR A 98 -10.67 20.43 -12.85
CA TYR A 98 -9.86 19.86 -13.93
C TYR A 98 -8.37 19.77 -13.59
N ARG A 99 -7.94 20.40 -12.50
CA ARG A 99 -6.60 20.31 -11.92
C ARG A 99 -6.55 19.42 -10.66
N PHE A 100 -7.65 18.73 -10.37
CA PHE A 100 -7.79 17.75 -9.30
C PHE A 100 -7.88 16.34 -9.89
N GLY A 101 -6.79 15.56 -9.75
CA GLY A 101 -6.66 14.21 -10.31
C GLY A 101 -6.99 13.09 -9.32
N THR A 102 -7.11 11.87 -9.85
CA THR A 102 -7.34 10.65 -9.06
C THR A 102 -6.42 9.52 -9.56
N PHE A 103 -5.51 9.09 -8.69
CA PHE A 103 -4.54 8.01 -8.92
C PHE A 103 -4.71 6.96 -7.83
N VAL A 104 -5.93 6.45 -7.70
CA VAL A 104 -6.26 5.41 -6.72
C VAL A 104 -6.57 4.10 -7.45
N THR A 105 -5.78 3.10 -7.16
CA THR A 105 -5.73 1.82 -7.89
C THR A 105 -6.11 0.62 -7.02
N SER A 106 -6.07 -0.57 -7.61
CA SER A 106 -6.09 -1.88 -6.98
C SER A 106 -5.15 -2.81 -7.74
N GLY A 107 -4.65 -3.85 -7.09
CA GLY A 107 -3.86 -4.89 -7.77
C GLY A 107 -4.74 -5.84 -8.59
N ILE A 108 -5.91 -6.21 -8.10
CA ILE A 108 -6.81 -7.20 -8.70
C ILE A 108 -8.18 -6.61 -9.03
N GLY A 109 -8.65 -5.62 -8.29
CA GLY A 109 -9.98 -5.02 -8.45
C GLY A 109 -11.07 -5.78 -7.68
N GLY A 110 -12.29 -5.78 -8.22
CA GLY A 110 -13.47 -6.35 -7.57
C GLY A 110 -13.56 -7.86 -7.63
N LEU A 111 -12.55 -8.55 -7.05
CA LEU A 111 -12.49 -10.02 -7.08
C LEU A 111 -13.67 -10.68 -6.35
N ASN A 112 -14.27 -10.01 -5.35
CA ASN A 112 -15.47 -10.51 -4.68
C ASN A 112 -16.65 -10.52 -5.62
N SER A 113 -16.84 -9.45 -6.40
CA SER A 113 -17.90 -9.39 -7.43
C SER A 113 -17.65 -10.42 -8.55
N ILE A 114 -16.40 -10.57 -9.00
CA ILE A 114 -16.06 -11.59 -10.00
C ILE A 114 -16.43 -12.99 -9.49
N TRP A 115 -16.06 -13.31 -8.25
CA TRP A 115 -16.36 -14.61 -7.65
C TRP A 115 -17.85 -14.86 -7.48
N SER A 116 -18.59 -13.93 -6.86
CA SER A 116 -20.01 -14.10 -6.57
C SER A 116 -20.86 -14.16 -7.85
N GLU A 117 -20.56 -13.31 -8.84
CA GLU A 117 -21.32 -13.27 -10.08
C GLU A 117 -20.98 -14.44 -11.00
N SER A 118 -19.76 -14.98 -10.95
CA SER A 118 -19.42 -16.24 -11.62
C SER A 118 -20.23 -17.40 -11.06
N GLN A 119 -20.39 -17.49 -9.74
CA GLN A 119 -21.25 -18.50 -9.10
C GLN A 119 -22.72 -18.30 -9.50
N THR A 120 -23.20 -17.06 -9.53
CA THR A 120 -24.55 -16.73 -9.98
C THR A 120 -24.78 -17.17 -11.42
N ALA A 121 -23.85 -16.88 -12.33
CA ALA A 121 -23.93 -17.26 -13.75
C ALA A 121 -24.00 -18.79 -13.91
N VAL A 122 -23.19 -19.54 -13.17
CA VAL A 122 -23.20 -21.01 -13.22
C VAL A 122 -24.50 -21.62 -12.64
N ALA A 123 -24.92 -21.11 -11.47
CA ALA A 123 -26.07 -21.69 -10.74
C ALA A 123 -27.44 -21.27 -11.31
N ARG A 124 -27.56 -20.08 -11.91
CA ARG A 124 -28.84 -19.44 -12.24
C ARG A 124 -28.94 -19.00 -13.70
N GLY A 125 -27.85 -19.08 -14.48
CA GLY A 125 -27.73 -18.62 -15.86
C GLY A 125 -27.09 -17.23 -15.99
N ALA A 126 -26.42 -16.98 -17.13
CA ALA A 126 -25.65 -15.76 -17.36
C ALA A 126 -26.49 -14.47 -17.30
N ASP A 127 -27.79 -14.54 -17.71
CA ASP A 127 -28.71 -13.38 -17.68
C ASP A 127 -29.15 -12.97 -16.24
N ARG A 128 -28.67 -13.68 -15.23
CA ARG A 128 -28.98 -13.42 -13.82
C ARG A 128 -27.84 -12.70 -13.06
N VAL A 129 -26.73 -12.40 -13.72
CA VAL A 129 -25.65 -11.59 -13.13
C VAL A 129 -26.12 -10.16 -12.85
N SER A 130 -25.55 -9.55 -11.84
CA SER A 130 -25.88 -8.18 -11.44
C SER A 130 -25.60 -7.18 -12.57
N PRO A 131 -26.48 -6.18 -12.81
CA PRO A 131 -26.18 -5.07 -13.72
C PRO A 131 -25.00 -4.23 -13.26
N HIS A 132 -24.57 -4.35 -12.00
CA HIS A 132 -23.41 -3.68 -11.43
C HIS A 132 -22.13 -4.50 -11.56
N PHE A 133 -22.17 -5.72 -12.12
CA PHE A 133 -21.02 -6.63 -12.16
C PHE A 133 -19.78 -5.95 -12.75
N ILE A 134 -19.85 -5.44 -13.97
CA ILE A 134 -18.70 -4.86 -14.65
C ILE A 134 -18.16 -3.65 -13.88
N THR A 135 -19.05 -2.75 -13.42
CA THR A 135 -18.65 -1.55 -12.69
C THR A 135 -18.07 -1.83 -11.31
N ASN A 136 -18.31 -3.00 -10.75
CA ASN A 136 -17.71 -3.47 -9.51
C ASN A 136 -16.40 -4.24 -9.73
N ALA A 137 -16.28 -4.92 -10.90
CA ALA A 137 -15.16 -5.81 -11.18
C ALA A 137 -13.89 -5.06 -11.65
N ILE A 138 -14.04 -4.04 -12.52
CA ILE A 138 -12.88 -3.41 -13.16
C ILE A 138 -12.13 -2.44 -12.25
N ILE A 139 -10.79 -2.51 -12.30
CA ILE A 139 -9.87 -1.85 -11.36
C ILE A 139 -10.03 -0.33 -11.32
N ASN A 140 -10.25 0.31 -12.48
CA ASN A 140 -10.36 1.76 -12.58
C ASN A 140 -11.57 2.36 -11.83
N LEU A 141 -12.53 1.53 -11.43
CA LEU A 141 -13.74 2.03 -10.76
C LEU A 141 -13.53 2.34 -9.27
N VAL A 142 -12.43 1.92 -8.66
CA VAL A 142 -12.04 2.46 -7.35
C VAL A 142 -11.81 3.97 -7.48
N GLY A 143 -10.90 4.39 -8.35
CA GLY A 143 -10.65 5.80 -8.66
C GLY A 143 -11.85 6.52 -9.26
N GLY A 144 -12.63 5.83 -10.12
CA GLY A 144 -13.84 6.39 -10.74
C GLY A 144 -14.90 6.81 -9.71
N ASN A 145 -15.17 5.97 -8.71
CA ASN A 145 -16.11 6.31 -7.63
C ASN A 145 -15.62 7.48 -6.78
N ILE A 146 -14.32 7.53 -6.48
CA ILE A 146 -13.70 8.64 -5.76
C ILE A 146 -13.83 9.94 -6.57
N SER A 147 -13.44 9.90 -7.85
CA SER A 147 -13.53 11.04 -8.76
C SER A 147 -14.95 11.61 -8.84
N MET A 148 -15.97 10.75 -9.00
CA MET A 148 -17.38 11.17 -9.03
C MET A 148 -17.82 11.80 -7.72
N ARG A 149 -17.42 11.22 -6.58
CA ARG A 149 -17.79 11.69 -5.25
C ARG A 149 -17.25 13.09 -4.95
N PHE A 150 -16.00 13.32 -5.27
CA PHE A 150 -15.29 14.58 -4.93
C PHE A 150 -15.21 15.57 -6.09
N LYS A 151 -15.86 15.25 -7.23
CA LYS A 151 -15.84 16.09 -8.44
C LYS A 151 -14.42 16.38 -8.95
N ALA A 152 -13.49 15.46 -8.74
CA ALA A 152 -12.14 15.51 -9.27
C ALA A 152 -12.19 15.17 -10.77
N LYS A 153 -12.17 16.18 -11.64
CA LYS A 153 -12.36 16.07 -13.10
C LYS A 153 -11.04 16.04 -13.88
N GLY A 154 -9.91 16.11 -13.20
CA GLY A 154 -8.59 15.89 -13.79
C GLY A 154 -8.40 14.44 -14.21
N PRO A 155 -7.20 14.07 -14.66
CA PRO A 155 -6.86 12.68 -15.00
C PRO A 155 -7.25 11.70 -13.89
N ASN A 156 -7.93 10.60 -14.29
CA ASN A 156 -8.24 9.47 -13.42
C ASN A 156 -7.50 8.26 -13.98
N LEU A 157 -6.32 7.98 -13.45
CA LEU A 157 -5.36 7.03 -13.98
C LEU A 157 -4.91 6.03 -12.90
N PRO A 158 -5.57 4.88 -12.77
CA PRO A 158 -5.08 3.81 -11.92
C PRO A 158 -3.84 3.17 -12.55
N VAL A 159 -2.74 3.11 -11.80
CA VAL A 159 -1.53 2.38 -12.23
C VAL A 159 -1.59 0.99 -11.64
N VAL A 160 -1.62 -0.03 -12.50
CA VAL A 160 -1.78 -1.43 -12.08
C VAL A 160 -0.45 -2.17 -12.21
N THR A 161 0.24 -2.35 -11.11
CA THR A 161 1.56 -2.99 -11.01
C THR A 161 1.59 -3.98 -9.83
N ALA A 162 0.54 -4.75 -9.68
CA ALA A 162 0.38 -5.76 -8.63
C ALA A 162 0.65 -5.17 -7.23
N CYS A 163 1.59 -5.74 -6.45
CA CYS A 163 1.90 -5.32 -5.08
C CYS A 163 2.54 -3.93 -4.98
N SER A 164 3.11 -3.39 -6.07
CA SER A 164 3.66 -2.03 -6.13
C SER A 164 2.67 -0.98 -6.69
N ALA A 165 1.42 -1.38 -6.97
CA ALA A 165 0.45 -0.56 -7.69
C ALA A 165 0.21 0.81 -7.03
N SER A 166 -0.06 0.86 -5.73
CA SER A 166 -0.29 2.14 -5.04
C SER A 166 0.97 2.99 -4.91
N THR A 167 2.16 2.38 -4.78
CA THR A 167 3.44 3.09 -4.80
C THR A 167 3.67 3.77 -6.15
N ASN A 168 3.43 3.05 -7.25
CA ASN A 168 3.49 3.63 -8.59
C ASN A 168 2.42 4.69 -8.81
N SER A 169 1.18 4.47 -8.34
CA SER A 169 0.11 5.47 -8.44
C SER A 169 0.44 6.77 -7.71
N ILE A 170 1.05 6.69 -6.52
CA ILE A 170 1.56 7.87 -5.79
C ILE A 170 2.70 8.54 -6.58
N GLY A 171 3.62 7.76 -7.14
CA GLY A 171 4.73 8.26 -7.95
C GLY A 171 4.29 8.96 -9.24
N GLU A 172 3.29 8.43 -9.94
CA GLU A 172 2.75 9.07 -11.13
C GLU A 172 1.94 10.33 -10.78
N ALA A 173 1.12 10.32 -9.73
CA ALA A 173 0.46 11.53 -9.23
C ALA A 173 1.48 12.63 -8.88
N PHE A 174 2.59 12.25 -8.22
CA PHE A 174 3.71 13.14 -7.93
C PHE A 174 4.27 13.78 -9.21
N ARG A 175 4.52 13.00 -10.28
CA ARG A 175 4.99 13.52 -11.56
C ARG A 175 4.00 14.51 -12.17
N TYR A 176 2.70 14.19 -12.17
CA TYR A 176 1.67 15.07 -12.73
C TYR A 176 1.60 16.42 -12.02
N ILE A 177 1.73 16.44 -10.68
CA ILE A 177 1.75 17.70 -9.92
C ILE A 177 3.08 18.43 -10.13
N ARG A 178 4.21 17.72 -10.00
CA ARG A 178 5.55 18.28 -10.15
C ARG A 178 5.77 18.96 -11.51
N ASP A 179 5.24 18.35 -12.56
CA ASP A 179 5.39 18.83 -13.93
C ASP A 179 4.28 19.83 -14.32
N GLY A 180 3.38 20.20 -13.38
CA GLY A 180 2.43 21.30 -13.48
C GLY A 180 1.10 20.96 -14.17
N TYR A 181 0.79 19.68 -14.39
CA TYR A 181 -0.50 19.26 -14.95
C TYR A 181 -1.64 19.32 -13.94
N LEU A 182 -1.35 19.13 -12.66
CA LEU A 182 -2.31 19.13 -11.56
C LEU A 182 -1.85 20.04 -10.42
N ASP A 183 -2.80 20.46 -9.58
CA ASP A 183 -2.53 21.14 -8.31
C ASP A 183 -2.76 20.20 -7.14
N VAL A 184 -3.73 19.29 -7.24
CA VAL A 184 -4.08 18.32 -6.20
C VAL A 184 -4.37 16.95 -6.82
N ALA A 185 -4.06 15.87 -6.09
CA ALA A 185 -4.46 14.54 -6.48
C ALA A 185 -4.77 13.66 -5.27
N PHE A 186 -5.82 12.83 -5.39
CA PHE A 186 -5.91 11.59 -4.63
C PHE A 186 -4.90 10.60 -5.17
N ALA A 187 -4.06 10.02 -4.31
CA ALA A 187 -3.04 9.06 -4.71
C ALA A 187 -2.98 7.89 -3.72
N GLY A 188 -3.02 6.66 -4.20
CA GLY A 188 -3.01 5.50 -3.33
C GLY A 188 -3.61 4.25 -3.93
N GLY A 189 -4.18 3.39 -3.09
CA GLY A 189 -4.80 2.16 -3.54
C GLY A 189 -5.69 1.49 -2.50
N SER A 190 -6.50 0.57 -2.98
CA SER A 190 -7.42 -0.25 -2.20
C SER A 190 -7.36 -1.70 -2.69
N GLU A 191 -7.50 -2.66 -1.79
CA GLU A 191 -7.53 -4.08 -2.12
C GLU A 191 -8.49 -4.84 -1.22
N SER A 192 -9.25 -5.77 -1.79
CA SER A 192 -10.11 -6.68 -1.04
C SER A 192 -10.26 -8.02 -1.76
N SER A 193 -9.20 -8.83 -1.68
CA SER A 193 -9.10 -10.10 -2.41
C SER A 193 -9.20 -11.33 -1.51
N ILE A 194 -9.66 -11.16 -0.24
CA ILE A 194 -9.84 -12.26 0.72
C ILE A 194 -11.21 -12.93 0.45
N ASN A 195 -11.20 -13.85 -0.49
CA ASN A 195 -12.32 -14.74 -0.79
C ASN A 195 -11.77 -16.12 -1.20
N ALA A 196 -12.64 -17.10 -1.40
CA ALA A 196 -12.23 -18.46 -1.73
C ALA A 196 -11.35 -18.54 -2.98
N LEU A 197 -11.68 -17.79 -4.04
CA LEU A 197 -10.90 -17.77 -5.29
C LEU A 197 -9.55 -17.09 -5.13
N GLY A 198 -9.52 -15.93 -4.48
CA GLY A 198 -8.28 -15.16 -4.24
C GLY A 198 -7.29 -15.95 -3.38
N ILE A 199 -7.74 -16.48 -2.25
CA ILE A 199 -6.92 -17.32 -1.38
C ILE A 199 -6.43 -18.57 -2.12
N ALA A 200 -7.31 -19.27 -2.85
CA ALA A 200 -6.92 -20.47 -3.61
C ALA A 200 -5.88 -20.15 -4.69
N GLY A 201 -6.05 -19.06 -5.43
CA GLY A 201 -5.13 -18.65 -6.49
C GLY A 201 -3.70 -18.47 -5.99
N PHE A 202 -3.50 -17.75 -4.89
CA PHE A 202 -2.17 -17.56 -4.30
C PHE A 202 -1.67 -18.81 -3.55
N ALA A 203 -2.57 -19.61 -2.97
CA ALA A 203 -2.19 -20.84 -2.25
C ALA A 203 -1.63 -21.91 -3.19
N VAL A 204 -2.23 -22.11 -4.39
CA VAL A 204 -1.70 -23.08 -5.38
C VAL A 204 -0.34 -22.68 -5.95
N MET A 205 -0.03 -21.38 -5.96
CA MET A 205 1.28 -20.85 -6.30
C MET A 205 2.31 -21.01 -5.17
N ARG A 206 1.90 -21.51 -4.00
CA ARG A 206 2.73 -21.61 -2.77
C ARG A 206 3.28 -20.25 -2.31
N ALA A 207 2.57 -19.17 -2.60
CA ALA A 207 2.97 -17.84 -2.21
C ALA A 207 2.51 -17.48 -0.79
N LEU A 208 1.42 -18.11 -0.30
CA LEU A 208 0.86 -17.88 1.02
C LEU A 208 1.46 -18.79 2.09
N HIS A 209 1.59 -18.26 3.30
CA HIS A 209 1.81 -19.06 4.50
C HIS A 209 0.63 -20.01 4.74
N SER A 210 0.93 -21.29 4.98
CA SER A 210 -0.09 -22.36 5.13
C SER A 210 -0.30 -22.83 6.56
N GLY A 211 0.37 -22.21 7.55
CA GLY A 211 0.15 -22.52 8.98
C GLY A 211 -1.17 -21.92 9.48
N ASP A 212 -1.57 -22.33 10.66
CA ASP A 212 -2.82 -21.94 11.34
C ASP A 212 -2.61 -21.04 12.56
N ASN A 213 -1.36 -20.67 12.86
CA ASN A 213 -1.03 -19.80 13.98
C ASN A 213 -0.80 -18.36 13.52
N PRO A 214 -1.76 -17.42 13.73
CA PRO A 214 -1.62 -16.04 13.30
C PRO A 214 -0.40 -15.31 13.86
N ALA A 215 0.06 -15.69 15.07
CA ALA A 215 1.21 -15.07 15.71
C ALA A 215 2.56 -15.47 15.07
N LYS A 216 2.58 -16.47 14.19
CA LYS A 216 3.78 -17.00 13.53
C LYS A 216 3.60 -17.09 12.00
N ALA A 217 2.75 -16.26 11.45
CA ALA A 217 2.36 -16.38 10.05
C ALA A 217 3.15 -15.45 9.12
N SER A 218 3.08 -14.16 9.35
CA SER A 218 3.88 -13.17 8.61
C SER A 218 5.08 -12.80 9.46
N MET A 219 6.24 -13.34 9.11
CA MET A 219 7.52 -13.17 9.83
C MET A 219 8.59 -12.62 8.87
N PRO A 220 8.52 -11.33 8.51
CA PRO A 220 9.48 -10.73 7.59
C PRO A 220 10.93 -10.92 8.06
N PHE A 221 11.82 -11.36 7.15
CA PHE A 221 13.26 -11.59 7.39
C PHE A 221 13.61 -12.74 8.34
N ASP A 222 12.62 -13.44 8.92
CA ASP A 222 12.85 -14.59 9.80
C ASP A 222 13.34 -15.81 9.01
N LYS A 223 14.19 -16.63 9.63
CA LYS A 223 14.68 -17.86 8.99
C LYS A 223 13.58 -18.92 8.76
N LYS A 224 12.45 -18.82 9.48
CA LYS A 224 11.30 -19.73 9.36
C LYS A 224 10.19 -19.16 8.48
N ARG A 225 10.40 -18.01 7.85
CA ARG A 225 9.42 -17.44 6.93
C ARG A 225 9.08 -18.40 5.80
N SER A 226 7.83 -18.46 5.40
CA SER A 226 7.37 -19.49 4.45
C SER A 226 6.34 -19.02 3.43
N GLY A 227 6.02 -17.75 3.42
CA GLY A 227 5.02 -17.14 2.54
C GLY A 227 4.38 -15.92 3.18
N PHE A 228 3.69 -15.12 2.39
CA PHE A 228 2.98 -13.96 2.93
C PHE A 228 1.60 -14.33 3.47
N VAL A 229 1.03 -13.47 4.31
CA VAL A 229 -0.38 -13.54 4.72
C VAL A 229 -1.15 -12.49 3.92
N MET A 230 -2.20 -12.90 3.22
CA MET A 230 -3.04 -11.96 2.47
C MET A 230 -3.75 -11.01 3.43
N GLY A 231 -3.70 -9.72 3.12
CA GLY A 231 -4.44 -8.67 3.80
C GLY A 231 -5.40 -7.95 2.84
N GLU A 232 -6.31 -7.18 3.42
CA GLU A 232 -7.16 -6.23 2.71
C GLU A 232 -7.07 -4.84 3.35
N GLY A 233 -7.43 -3.79 2.61
CA GLY A 233 -7.43 -2.44 3.13
C GLY A 233 -7.32 -1.38 2.04
N ALA A 234 -7.16 -0.14 2.46
CA ALA A 234 -6.93 0.99 1.59
C ALA A 234 -6.03 2.03 2.26
N GLY A 235 -5.24 2.71 1.44
CA GLY A 235 -4.50 3.90 1.83
C GLY A 235 -4.64 4.96 0.74
N VAL A 236 -4.92 6.19 1.13
CA VAL A 236 -5.02 7.34 0.22
C VAL A 236 -4.33 8.54 0.83
N LEU A 237 -3.51 9.20 0.02
CA LEU A 237 -2.86 10.46 0.33
C LEU A 237 -3.46 11.55 -0.55
N ILE A 238 -3.60 12.76 -0.01
CA ILE A 238 -3.75 13.97 -0.82
C ILE A 238 -2.36 14.52 -1.10
N LEU A 239 -1.96 14.45 -2.36
CA LEU A 239 -0.78 15.15 -2.86
C LEU A 239 -1.19 16.51 -3.38
N GLU A 240 -0.40 17.53 -3.09
CA GLU A 240 -0.72 18.90 -3.41
C GLU A 240 0.52 19.69 -3.81
N GLU A 241 0.38 20.61 -4.77
CA GLU A 241 1.41 21.55 -5.11
C GLU A 241 1.70 22.49 -3.93
N TYR A 242 2.96 22.71 -3.61
CA TYR A 242 3.40 23.40 -2.39
C TYR A 242 2.83 24.83 -2.26
N GLU A 243 2.92 25.64 -3.30
CA GLU A 243 2.42 27.01 -3.26
C GLU A 243 0.89 27.07 -3.15
N HIS A 244 0.19 26.11 -3.77
CA HIS A 244 -1.25 25.94 -3.62
C HIS A 244 -1.61 25.58 -2.16
N ALA A 245 -0.88 24.66 -1.55
CA ALA A 245 -1.07 24.25 -0.16
C ALA A 245 -0.83 25.42 0.81
N VAL A 246 0.25 26.18 0.61
CA VAL A 246 0.60 27.35 1.43
C VAL A 246 -0.46 28.45 1.29
N ALA A 247 -0.90 28.74 0.05
CA ALA A 247 -1.88 29.79 -0.22
C ALA A 247 -3.23 29.55 0.50
N ARG A 248 -3.64 28.28 0.66
CA ARG A 248 -4.86 27.93 1.41
C ARG A 248 -4.65 27.63 2.90
N GLY A 249 -3.42 27.77 3.41
CA GLY A 249 -3.10 27.49 4.80
C GLY A 249 -3.22 26.01 5.18
N ALA A 250 -2.91 25.11 4.25
CA ALA A 250 -2.98 23.66 4.49
C ALA A 250 -1.96 23.20 5.54
N LYS A 251 -2.31 22.19 6.32
CA LYS A 251 -1.33 21.42 7.07
C LYS A 251 -0.49 20.61 6.09
N ILE A 252 0.82 20.73 6.18
CA ILE A 252 1.77 19.95 5.39
C ILE A 252 2.38 18.90 6.31
N TYR A 253 2.22 17.62 5.94
CA TYR A 253 2.75 16.48 6.68
C TYR A 253 4.21 16.20 6.33
N ALA A 254 4.49 16.17 5.03
CA ALA A 254 5.81 15.86 4.47
C ALA A 254 5.87 16.32 3.01
N GLU A 255 7.05 16.34 2.43
CA GLU A 255 7.27 16.54 1.01
C GLU A 255 7.63 15.20 0.34
N LEU A 256 7.00 14.87 -0.77
CA LEU A 256 7.41 13.76 -1.63
C LEU A 256 8.44 14.30 -2.62
N ILE A 257 9.66 13.77 -2.57
CA ILE A 257 10.80 14.38 -3.27
C ILE A 257 11.48 13.45 -4.29
N GLY A 258 11.21 12.15 -4.25
CA GLY A 258 11.83 11.20 -5.16
C GLY A 258 10.92 10.03 -5.49
N TYR A 259 10.98 9.59 -6.76
CA TYR A 259 10.28 8.43 -7.27
C TYR A 259 11.17 7.65 -8.23
N GLY A 260 11.30 6.34 -7.97
CA GLY A 260 11.94 5.38 -8.83
C GLY A 260 10.96 4.27 -9.24
N SER A 261 11.06 3.82 -10.48
CA SER A 261 10.28 2.68 -11.00
C SER A 261 11.12 1.91 -12.01
N THR A 262 11.17 0.60 -11.89
CA THR A 262 11.88 -0.31 -12.78
C THR A 262 11.11 -1.61 -13.00
N SER A 263 11.57 -2.42 -13.94
CA SER A 263 11.12 -3.80 -14.12
C SER A 263 12.33 -4.73 -14.12
N ASP A 264 12.22 -5.88 -13.45
CA ASP A 264 13.27 -6.91 -13.45
C ASP A 264 13.43 -7.56 -14.82
N ALA A 265 12.35 -7.62 -15.63
CA ALA A 265 12.31 -8.32 -16.92
C ALA A 265 12.89 -9.75 -16.86
N PHE A 266 12.63 -10.45 -15.73
CA PHE A 266 13.25 -11.74 -15.40
C PHE A 266 12.22 -12.87 -15.37
N HIS A 267 11.22 -12.79 -14.48
CA HIS A 267 10.21 -13.84 -14.28
C HIS A 267 8.87 -13.25 -13.83
N VAL A 268 7.76 -13.95 -14.10
CA VAL A 268 6.39 -13.44 -13.79
C VAL A 268 6.17 -13.27 -12.28
N THR A 269 6.73 -14.13 -11.44
CA THR A 269 6.47 -14.12 -9.99
C THR A 269 7.72 -14.08 -9.10
N ALA A 270 8.86 -14.50 -9.61
CA ALA A 270 10.13 -14.49 -8.88
C ALA A 270 10.88 -13.18 -9.15
N PRO A 271 11.38 -12.50 -8.11
CA PRO A 271 12.26 -11.35 -8.29
C PRO A 271 13.61 -11.81 -8.87
N ASP A 272 14.31 -10.89 -9.55
CA ASP A 272 15.66 -11.13 -10.05
C ASP A 272 16.63 -11.39 -8.89
N GLU A 273 17.26 -12.57 -8.90
CA GLU A 273 18.17 -13.02 -7.85
C GLU A 273 19.40 -12.14 -7.68
N THR A 274 19.75 -11.37 -8.69
CA THR A 274 20.84 -10.38 -8.61
C THR A 274 20.45 -9.13 -7.86
N ALA A 275 19.14 -8.89 -7.60
CA ALA A 275 18.59 -7.66 -7.05
C ALA A 275 18.91 -6.40 -7.89
N GLU A 276 19.20 -6.53 -9.18
CA GLU A 276 19.55 -5.39 -10.04
C GLU A 276 18.36 -4.43 -10.19
N GLY A 277 17.15 -4.97 -10.48
CA GLY A 277 15.96 -4.18 -10.71
C GLY A 277 15.59 -3.30 -9.50
N ILE A 278 15.53 -3.90 -8.28
CA ILE A 278 15.20 -3.15 -7.07
C ILE A 278 16.31 -2.18 -6.65
N SER A 279 17.58 -2.56 -6.85
CA SER A 279 18.70 -1.64 -6.60
C SER A 279 18.61 -0.42 -7.48
N LYS A 280 18.39 -0.62 -8.78
CA LYS A 280 18.23 0.48 -9.74
C LYS A 280 17.01 1.35 -9.43
N CYS A 281 15.93 0.75 -8.97
CA CYS A 281 14.74 1.47 -8.56
C CYS A 281 15.04 2.45 -7.41
N MET A 282 15.74 1.99 -6.35
CA MET A 282 16.17 2.85 -5.24
C MET A 282 17.15 3.94 -5.69
N GLU A 283 18.12 3.61 -6.56
CA GLU A 283 19.06 4.59 -7.13
C GLU A 283 18.34 5.69 -7.90
N LEU A 284 17.34 5.33 -8.72
CA LEU A 284 16.53 6.31 -9.47
C LEU A 284 15.73 7.23 -8.54
N ALA A 285 15.17 6.68 -7.46
CA ALA A 285 14.47 7.49 -6.47
C ALA A 285 15.43 8.47 -5.77
N LEU A 286 16.63 8.02 -5.36
CA LEU A 286 17.67 8.87 -4.79
C LEU A 286 18.13 9.96 -5.77
N GLN A 287 18.33 9.60 -7.04
CA GLN A 287 18.70 10.54 -8.09
C GLN A 287 17.62 11.61 -8.30
N ASP A 288 16.33 11.22 -8.36
CA ASP A 288 15.21 12.14 -8.51
C ASP A 288 15.10 13.10 -7.32
N ALA A 289 15.33 12.59 -6.09
CA ALA A 289 15.39 13.36 -4.85
C ALA A 289 16.67 14.20 -4.70
N LYS A 290 17.71 13.97 -5.51
CA LYS A 290 19.07 14.56 -5.39
C LYS A 290 19.72 14.25 -4.04
N LEU A 291 19.49 13.07 -3.52
CA LEU A 291 20.06 12.59 -2.24
C LEU A 291 21.17 11.57 -2.47
N LYS A 292 22.05 11.47 -1.46
CA LYS A 292 23.01 10.37 -1.33
C LYS A 292 22.37 9.23 -0.54
N PRO A 293 22.80 7.97 -0.71
CA PRO A 293 22.34 6.87 0.13
C PRO A 293 22.46 7.15 1.64
N THR A 294 23.49 7.89 2.05
CA THR A 294 23.77 8.26 3.45
C THR A 294 22.77 9.24 4.06
N ASP A 295 21.91 9.86 3.25
CA ASP A 295 20.91 10.82 3.73
C ASP A 295 19.62 10.12 4.22
N ILE A 296 19.38 8.85 3.82
CA ILE A 296 18.20 8.09 4.23
C ILE A 296 18.35 7.59 5.67
N ASP A 297 17.33 7.82 6.48
CA ASP A 297 17.27 7.41 7.89
C ASP A 297 16.47 6.13 8.13
N TYR A 298 15.42 5.91 7.32
CA TYR A 298 14.46 4.83 7.47
C TYR A 298 14.04 4.25 6.12
N ILE A 299 13.95 2.93 6.06
CA ILE A 299 13.37 2.18 4.93
C ILE A 299 12.16 1.39 5.41
N ASN A 300 10.97 1.69 4.86
CA ASN A 300 9.85 0.78 4.92
C ASN A 300 10.00 -0.23 3.79
N ALA A 301 10.31 -1.46 4.17
CA ALA A 301 10.65 -2.51 3.23
C ALA A 301 9.39 -3.22 2.69
N HIS A 302 9.51 -3.80 1.51
CA HIS A 302 8.49 -4.69 1.01
C HIS A 302 8.26 -5.88 1.95
N GLY A 303 9.31 -6.55 2.39
CA GLY A 303 9.34 -7.49 3.52
C GLY A 303 8.13 -8.40 3.64
N THR A 304 7.88 -9.26 2.65
CA THR A 304 6.65 -10.05 2.54
C THR A 304 6.63 -11.32 3.39
N SER A 305 7.73 -11.67 4.08
CA SER A 305 7.85 -12.97 4.75
C SER A 305 7.97 -14.14 3.76
N THR A 306 8.38 -13.89 2.53
CA THR A 306 8.66 -14.95 1.57
C THR A 306 10.17 -15.26 1.52
N PRO A 307 10.57 -16.52 1.29
CA PRO A 307 11.99 -16.88 1.27
C PRO A 307 12.82 -16.08 0.27
N LEU A 308 12.31 -15.85 -0.95
CA LEU A 308 13.05 -15.18 -2.01
C LEU A 308 13.05 -13.66 -1.84
N ASN A 309 11.87 -13.04 -1.65
CA ASN A 309 11.77 -11.58 -1.62
C ASN A 309 12.67 -10.97 -0.53
N ASP A 310 12.56 -11.46 0.71
CA ASP A 310 13.24 -10.83 1.84
C ASP A 310 14.77 -10.90 1.71
N ARG A 311 15.30 -12.01 1.12
CA ARG A 311 16.71 -12.17 0.79
C ARG A 311 17.16 -11.18 -0.29
N ILE A 312 16.39 -11.09 -1.38
CA ILE A 312 16.76 -10.27 -2.55
C ILE A 312 16.64 -8.79 -2.21
N GLU A 313 15.60 -8.39 -1.48
CA GLU A 313 15.44 -7.04 -0.99
C GLU A 313 16.59 -6.62 -0.06
N THR A 314 17.00 -7.50 0.86
CA THR A 314 18.17 -7.27 1.72
C THR A 314 19.43 -7.06 0.90
N LEU A 315 19.66 -7.90 -0.14
CA LEU A 315 20.78 -7.76 -1.06
C LEU A 315 20.73 -6.42 -1.80
N GLY A 316 19.56 -6.01 -2.30
CA GLY A 316 19.37 -4.73 -2.98
C GLY A 316 19.67 -3.53 -2.09
N ILE A 317 19.19 -3.54 -0.85
CA ILE A 317 19.50 -2.50 0.15
C ILE A 317 21.01 -2.42 0.39
N LYS A 318 21.67 -3.56 0.59
CA LYS A 318 23.14 -3.58 0.76
C LYS A 318 23.91 -3.02 -0.43
N LYS A 319 23.49 -3.35 -1.66
CA LYS A 319 24.12 -2.83 -2.88
C LYS A 319 24.04 -1.32 -2.99
N VAL A 320 22.87 -0.73 -2.68
CA VAL A 320 22.65 0.72 -2.82
C VAL A 320 23.28 1.50 -1.68
N PHE A 321 23.11 1.02 -0.44
CA PHE A 321 23.50 1.77 0.76
C PHE A 321 24.88 1.42 1.29
N GLY A 322 25.52 0.34 0.81
CA GLY A 322 26.85 -0.09 1.24
C GLY A 322 26.95 -0.20 2.78
N PRO A 323 28.01 0.31 3.40
CA PRO A 323 28.16 0.27 4.88
C PRO A 323 27.02 1.00 5.62
N HIS A 324 26.36 1.98 4.99
CA HIS A 324 25.24 2.71 5.60
C HIS A 324 24.00 1.84 5.80
N ALA A 325 23.84 0.77 5.04
CA ALA A 325 22.74 -0.19 5.18
C ALA A 325 22.61 -0.73 6.62
N TYR A 326 23.71 -0.87 7.34
CA TYR A 326 23.74 -1.36 8.72
C TYR A 326 23.43 -0.28 9.78
N GLN A 327 23.38 1.00 9.37
CA GLN A 327 23.07 2.15 10.22
C GLN A 327 21.61 2.60 10.08
N LEU A 328 20.96 2.17 9.00
CA LEU A 328 19.54 2.42 8.74
C LEU A 328 18.67 1.62 9.72
N ASN A 329 17.47 2.16 10.01
CA ASN A 329 16.38 1.31 10.45
C ASN A 329 15.61 0.85 9.21
N VAL A 330 15.45 -0.46 9.07
CA VAL A 330 14.56 -1.09 8.11
C VAL A 330 13.39 -1.67 8.88
N SER A 331 12.16 -1.58 8.39
CA SER A 331 11.05 -2.33 8.99
C SER A 331 10.06 -2.80 7.93
N SER A 332 9.39 -3.92 8.21
CA SER A 332 8.21 -4.36 7.47
C SER A 332 6.99 -4.31 8.38
N THR A 333 5.97 -3.60 7.95
CA THR A 333 4.69 -3.49 8.68
C THR A 333 3.76 -4.68 8.39
N LYS A 334 4.14 -5.57 7.46
CA LYS A 334 3.31 -6.71 7.03
C LYS A 334 3.11 -7.80 8.09
N GLY A 335 3.95 -7.83 9.14
CA GLY A 335 3.67 -8.62 10.34
C GLY A 335 2.39 -8.19 11.06
N MET A 336 2.00 -6.92 10.92
CA MET A 336 0.80 -6.33 11.53
C MET A 336 -0.39 -6.31 10.57
N THR A 337 -0.20 -5.88 9.35
CA THR A 337 -1.28 -5.62 8.38
C THR A 337 -1.55 -6.78 7.42
N GLY A 338 -0.70 -7.81 7.40
CA GLY A 338 -0.64 -8.70 6.27
C GLY A 338 -0.15 -7.96 5.01
N HIS A 339 -0.15 -8.65 3.88
CA HIS A 339 0.15 -8.08 2.58
C HIS A 339 -1.15 -7.68 1.87
N MET A 340 -1.46 -6.39 1.85
CA MET A 340 -2.67 -5.82 1.24
C MET A 340 -2.53 -5.59 -0.27
N LEU A 341 -1.65 -6.34 -0.94
CA LEU A 341 -1.42 -6.32 -2.40
C LEU A 341 -1.34 -4.89 -2.95
N GLY A 342 -2.28 -4.50 -3.82
CA GLY A 342 -2.28 -3.19 -4.47
C GLY A 342 -2.46 -1.99 -3.52
N ALA A 343 -2.99 -2.18 -2.32
CA ALA A 343 -3.14 -1.14 -1.30
C ALA A 343 -1.88 -0.94 -0.44
N THR A 344 -0.99 -1.93 -0.41
CA THR A 344 0.13 -2.00 0.53
C THR A 344 1.00 -0.74 0.51
N GLY A 345 1.47 -0.33 -0.65
CA GLY A 345 2.42 0.77 -0.79
C GLY A 345 1.87 2.12 -0.31
N ALA A 346 0.56 2.33 -0.40
CA ALA A 346 -0.06 3.55 0.10
C ALA A 346 -0.10 3.58 1.64
N VAL A 347 -0.47 2.46 2.28
CA VAL A 347 -0.47 2.36 3.75
C VAL A 347 0.95 2.47 4.30
N GLU A 348 1.92 1.88 3.63
CA GLU A 348 3.34 1.98 3.98
C GLU A 348 3.90 3.40 3.75
N SER A 349 3.46 4.10 2.70
CA SER A 349 3.77 5.52 2.50
C SER A 349 3.22 6.39 3.63
N ILE A 350 1.99 6.13 4.10
CA ILE A 350 1.42 6.80 5.27
C ILE A 350 2.27 6.51 6.52
N ALA A 351 2.73 5.28 6.71
CA ALA A 351 3.62 4.92 7.82
C ALA A 351 4.96 5.67 7.74
N CYS A 352 5.55 5.83 6.54
CA CYS A 352 6.75 6.65 6.34
C CYS A 352 6.51 8.12 6.72
N VAL A 353 5.41 8.71 6.25
CA VAL A 353 5.03 10.10 6.58
C VAL A 353 4.85 10.28 8.09
N LEU A 354 4.15 9.36 8.75
CA LEU A 354 3.96 9.42 10.20
C LEU A 354 5.25 9.20 10.97
N SER A 355 6.18 8.40 10.45
CA SER A 355 7.52 8.24 11.04
C SER A 355 8.34 9.53 11.01
N LEU A 356 8.26 10.29 9.91
CA LEU A 356 8.90 11.61 9.78
C LEU A 356 8.36 12.61 10.80
N ILE A 357 7.04 12.62 11.04
CA ILE A 357 6.39 13.57 11.96
C ILE A 357 6.68 13.20 13.41
N ASN A 358 6.51 11.92 13.75
CA ASN A 358 6.60 11.44 15.12
C ASN A 358 8.02 11.08 15.55
N GLN A 359 9.00 11.11 14.62
CA GLN A 359 10.40 10.77 14.87
C GLN A 359 10.55 9.37 15.50
N VAL A 360 9.80 8.41 14.94
CA VAL A 360 9.78 7.02 15.40
C VAL A 360 9.62 6.06 14.24
N VAL A 361 10.38 4.98 14.24
CA VAL A 361 10.31 3.92 13.24
C VAL A 361 9.40 2.80 13.74
N PRO A 362 8.39 2.37 12.94
CA PRO A 362 7.52 1.24 13.31
C PRO A 362 8.31 -0.08 13.45
N PRO A 363 7.86 -0.99 14.31
CA PRO A 363 8.54 -2.27 14.49
C PRO A 363 8.23 -3.26 13.36
N THR A 364 9.18 -4.17 13.10
CA THR A 364 8.90 -5.46 12.49
C THR A 364 8.53 -6.43 13.61
N ILE A 365 7.29 -6.87 13.64
CA ILE A 365 6.82 -7.82 14.65
C ILE A 365 6.92 -9.26 14.14
N THR A 366 6.74 -10.24 15.04
CA THR A 366 6.67 -11.70 14.76
C THR A 366 7.99 -12.36 14.37
N THR A 367 8.98 -11.62 13.92
CA THR A 367 10.32 -12.12 13.62
C THR A 367 11.08 -12.39 14.90
N THR A 368 11.54 -13.63 15.06
CA THR A 368 12.22 -14.12 16.29
C THR A 368 13.69 -14.42 16.05
N GLU A 369 14.03 -14.87 14.86
CA GLU A 369 15.40 -15.22 14.49
C GLU A 369 15.63 -14.88 13.01
N LEU A 370 16.56 -13.96 12.77
CA LEU A 370 16.87 -13.52 11.41
C LEU A 370 17.45 -14.67 10.57
N SER A 371 17.10 -14.69 9.30
CA SER A 371 17.78 -15.50 8.30
C SER A 371 19.22 -15.02 8.13
N PRO A 372 20.21 -15.90 7.95
CA PRO A 372 21.61 -15.49 7.80
C PRO A 372 21.87 -14.47 6.68
N GLU A 373 21.05 -14.49 5.62
CA GLU A 373 21.15 -13.53 4.52
C GLU A 373 20.49 -12.18 4.85
N CYS A 374 19.63 -12.14 5.88
CA CYS A 374 18.90 -10.97 6.32
C CYS A 374 19.53 -10.45 7.62
N ASP A 375 20.61 -9.69 7.53
CA ASP A 375 21.48 -9.29 8.64
C ASP A 375 21.49 -7.77 8.91
N LEU A 376 20.48 -7.04 8.41
CA LEU A 376 20.33 -5.60 8.66
C LEU A 376 19.59 -5.31 9.98
N ASN A 377 19.49 -4.04 10.34
CA ASN A 377 18.70 -3.61 11.50
C ASN A 377 17.22 -3.50 11.14
N TYR A 378 16.46 -4.57 11.30
CA TYR A 378 15.03 -4.64 10.91
C TYR A 378 14.07 -4.10 11.96
N THR A 379 14.53 -3.35 12.93
CA THR A 379 13.68 -2.73 13.97
C THR A 379 12.77 -3.76 14.65
N LEU A 380 13.34 -4.83 15.19
CA LEU A 380 12.57 -5.97 15.70
C LEU A 380 11.78 -5.64 16.98
N GLY A 381 10.53 -6.08 17.01
CA GLY A 381 9.66 -6.20 18.18
C GLY A 381 9.07 -4.89 18.69
N THR A 382 9.84 -3.82 18.81
CA THR A 382 9.40 -2.55 19.39
C THR A 382 9.77 -1.35 18.50
N PRO A 383 8.94 -0.26 18.51
CA PRO A 383 9.27 0.95 17.79
C PRO A 383 10.56 1.60 18.29
N VAL A 384 11.32 2.22 17.39
CA VAL A 384 12.57 2.90 17.72
C VAL A 384 12.42 4.40 17.53
N LYS A 385 12.56 5.17 18.62
CA LYS A 385 12.63 6.64 18.56
C LYS A 385 14.01 7.06 18.06
N ARG A 386 14.05 7.82 16.97
CA ARG A 386 15.25 8.41 16.41
C ARG A 386 14.91 9.57 15.49
N PRO A 387 15.84 10.47 15.18
CA PRO A 387 15.66 11.43 14.09
C PRO A 387 15.40 10.70 12.77
N VAL A 388 14.32 11.09 12.08
CA VAL A 388 13.97 10.65 10.74
C VAL A 388 13.69 11.89 9.90
N ASN A 389 14.59 12.22 8.98
CA ASN A 389 14.45 13.35 8.06
C ASN A 389 14.05 12.89 6.67
N TYR A 390 14.50 11.69 6.28
CA TYR A 390 14.20 11.07 5.00
C TYR A 390 13.79 9.61 5.20
N ALA A 391 12.62 9.27 4.67
CA ALA A 391 12.10 7.90 4.69
C ALA A 391 11.92 7.40 3.24
N LEU A 392 12.34 6.18 2.99
CA LEU A 392 12.19 5.46 1.72
C LEU A 392 11.16 4.36 1.87
N ASN A 393 10.14 4.34 1.02
CA ASN A 393 9.21 3.21 0.87
C ASN A 393 9.54 2.43 -0.39
N ILE A 394 9.66 1.09 -0.30
CA ILE A 394 9.94 0.23 -1.45
C ILE A 394 8.93 -0.91 -1.56
N ASN A 395 8.49 -1.18 -2.79
CA ASN A 395 7.59 -2.30 -3.09
C ASN A 395 8.01 -3.03 -4.36
N LEU A 396 7.89 -4.36 -4.29
CA LEU A 396 8.12 -5.26 -5.40
C LEU A 396 6.79 -5.94 -5.78
N GLY A 397 6.47 -5.99 -7.08
CA GLY A 397 5.23 -6.56 -7.60
C GLY A 397 5.49 -7.77 -8.49
N PHE A 398 4.54 -8.70 -8.53
CA PHE A 398 4.51 -9.73 -9.56
C PHE A 398 4.55 -9.08 -10.94
N GLY A 399 5.26 -9.71 -11.90
CA GLY A 399 5.63 -9.09 -13.17
C GLY A 399 7.01 -8.41 -13.14
N GLY A 400 7.72 -8.49 -11.98
CA GLY A 400 9.05 -7.90 -11.79
C GLY A 400 9.01 -6.37 -11.61
N GLN A 401 7.88 -5.82 -11.19
CA GLN A 401 7.69 -4.37 -11.08
C GLN A 401 8.17 -3.85 -9.72
N ASN A 402 9.11 -2.91 -9.74
CA ASN A 402 9.68 -2.30 -8.55
C ASN A 402 9.31 -0.82 -8.49
N ALA A 403 8.98 -0.33 -7.29
CA ALA A 403 8.67 1.07 -7.04
C ALA A 403 9.29 1.55 -5.72
N ALA A 404 9.78 2.79 -5.72
CA ALA A 404 10.41 3.42 -4.57
C ALA A 404 9.99 4.90 -4.47
N LEU A 405 9.60 5.34 -3.27
CA LEU A 405 9.23 6.73 -2.96
C LEU A 405 10.08 7.27 -1.83
N ILE A 406 10.55 8.51 -1.94
CA ILE A 406 11.31 9.17 -0.88
C ILE A 406 10.52 10.37 -0.35
N PHE A 407 10.27 10.33 0.95
CA PHE A 407 9.59 11.37 1.70
C PHE A 407 10.59 12.13 2.56
N LYS A 408 10.37 13.44 2.67
CA LYS A 408 11.16 14.38 3.47
C LYS A 408 10.26 15.05 4.50
N ARG A 409 10.78 15.25 5.69
CA ARG A 409 10.15 16.02 6.77
C ARG A 409 10.02 17.50 6.41
#